data_fc3df0389ca37622fea42e8c431177b1
#
_entry.id   fc3df0389ca37622fea42e8c431177b1
#
_cell.length_a   1.000
_cell.length_b   1.000
_cell.length_c   1.000
_cell.angle_alpha   90.00
_cell.angle_beta   90.00
_cell.angle_gamma   90.00
#
_symmetry.space_group_name_H-M   'P 1'
#
loop_
_entity.id
_entity.type
_entity.pdbx_description
1 polymer ?
#
loop_
_entity_poly.entity_id
_entity_poly.type
_entity_poly.pdbx_seq_one_letter_code
_entity_poly.pdbx_strand_id
1 'polypeptide(L)'
;MKYGKPFVVTASAALGLLITGLILGQSQIPYQMRQLTEHPAPDYSPCWYPDGRLIAFVSEREGGRQIWLVDVTTKRARRLTRTGNNWAPSFSPDGRWIAFVSDRTGQPHVWVVRVETDAEPRQLTRYHEDSPAWSPDGSMIAFISRRTGEPSLWVMNADGSMQRMLVRIPGKEIRHPVWAPDGKRIIFWSNIAGEPSLWEYRLDERSLVQLTEVSGNIEKASCSASGWLAFSAAWTGQWEIWALPLVDGKPTQLTELRRQAREPALSRDGRYLAFVSDISGNLDIWLMETPSAMWLRAGRK
;
A
#
# COMPACT_ATOMS: atom_id res chain seq x y z
N MET A 1 -34.31 -9.11 14.80
CA MET A 1 -33.44 -10.12 14.22
C MET A 1 -34.13 -10.69 12.99
N LYS A 2 -33.74 -10.27 11.78
CA LYS A 2 -34.23 -10.88 10.53
C LYS A 2 -32.97 -11.17 9.70
N TYR A 3 -32.67 -12.44 9.55
CA TYR A 3 -31.62 -12.93 8.66
C TYR A 3 -32.08 -12.80 7.21
N GLY A 4 -31.28 -12.14 6.37
CA GLY A 4 -31.49 -12.05 4.94
C GLY A 4 -31.22 -13.39 4.24
N LYS A 5 -31.95 -13.63 3.18
CA LYS A 5 -31.97 -14.87 2.39
C LYS A 5 -30.61 -15.14 1.69
N PRO A 6 -30.25 -16.40 1.45
CA PRO A 6 -29.03 -16.76 0.74
C PRO A 6 -29.16 -16.43 -0.77
N PHE A 7 -28.11 -15.87 -1.35
CA PHE A 7 -27.96 -15.71 -2.80
C PHE A 7 -27.67 -17.07 -3.45
N VAL A 8 -28.48 -17.41 -4.44
CA VAL A 8 -28.29 -18.58 -5.32
C VAL A 8 -27.26 -18.18 -6.39
N VAL A 9 -26.13 -18.87 -6.44
CA VAL A 9 -25.16 -18.77 -7.51
C VAL A 9 -25.54 -19.78 -8.58
N THR A 10 -26.01 -19.30 -9.73
CA THR A 10 -26.19 -20.13 -10.92
C THR A 10 -24.84 -20.22 -11.66
N ALA A 11 -24.26 -21.43 -11.68
CA ALA A 11 -23.13 -21.75 -12.54
C ALA A 11 -23.58 -21.87 -14.00
N SER A 12 -23.07 -20.99 -14.87
CA SER A 12 -23.20 -21.11 -16.32
C SER A 12 -21.97 -21.81 -16.89
N ALA A 13 -22.16 -23.01 -17.41
CA ALA A 13 -21.15 -23.74 -18.16
C ALA A 13 -20.90 -23.06 -19.50
N ALA A 14 -19.67 -22.59 -19.76
CA ALA A 14 -19.25 -22.09 -21.06
C ALA A 14 -18.18 -23.01 -21.66
N LEU A 15 -18.53 -23.47 -22.83
CA LEU A 15 -17.87 -24.33 -23.80
C LEU A 15 -16.45 -23.87 -24.13
N GLY A 16 -15.51 -24.83 -24.18
CA GLY A 16 -14.13 -24.58 -24.62
C GLY A 16 -14.08 -24.23 -26.11
N LEU A 17 -13.45 -23.11 -26.41
CA LEU A 17 -12.91 -22.83 -27.74
C LEU A 17 -11.39 -22.77 -27.62
N LEU A 18 -10.73 -23.79 -28.18
CA LEU A 18 -9.31 -23.76 -28.53
C LEU A 18 -9.11 -22.68 -29.62
N ILE A 19 -8.49 -21.57 -29.28
CA ILE A 19 -7.93 -20.66 -30.26
C ILE A 19 -6.42 -20.81 -30.19
N THR A 20 -5.87 -21.54 -31.16
CA THR A 20 -4.46 -21.46 -31.54
C THR A 20 -4.25 -20.09 -32.19
N GLY A 21 -3.87 -19.11 -31.39
CA GLY A 21 -3.49 -17.79 -31.85
C GLY A 21 -1.98 -17.65 -31.81
N LEU A 22 -1.39 -17.37 -32.96
CA LEU A 22 0.01 -17.06 -33.22
C LEU A 22 0.59 -16.15 -32.13
N ILE A 23 1.74 -16.58 -31.60
CA ILE A 23 2.63 -15.73 -30.81
C ILE A 23 3.26 -14.72 -31.75
N LEU A 24 2.68 -13.56 -31.86
CA LEU A 24 3.29 -12.39 -32.46
C LEU A 24 3.18 -11.22 -31.49
N GLY A 25 4.33 -10.75 -31.00
CA GLY A 25 4.46 -9.51 -30.28
C GLY A 25 4.78 -9.72 -28.79
N GLN A 26 6.04 -9.80 -28.45
CA GLN A 26 6.54 -9.39 -27.16
C GLN A 26 6.00 -7.97 -26.92
N SER A 27 5.03 -7.82 -26.04
CA SER A 27 4.71 -6.51 -25.49
C SER A 27 5.90 -6.10 -24.63
N GLN A 28 6.89 -5.47 -25.24
CA GLN A 28 7.88 -4.72 -24.50
C GLN A 28 7.08 -3.66 -23.75
N ILE A 29 6.94 -3.81 -22.45
CA ILE A 29 6.47 -2.72 -21.59
C ILE A 29 7.61 -1.69 -21.65
N PRO A 30 7.46 -0.56 -22.37
CA PRO A 30 8.57 0.37 -22.64
C PRO A 30 8.79 1.34 -21.48
N TYR A 31 8.61 0.88 -20.23
CA TYR A 31 8.80 1.76 -19.09
C TYR A 31 10.26 1.73 -18.66
N GLN A 32 10.93 2.88 -18.76
CA GLN A 32 12.26 3.04 -18.20
C GLN A 32 12.18 2.92 -16.67
N MET A 33 12.70 1.80 -16.19
CA MET A 33 12.89 1.60 -14.77
C MET A 33 14.29 2.05 -14.37
N ARG A 34 14.42 2.63 -13.18
CA ARG A 34 15.72 2.97 -12.60
C ARG A 34 15.78 2.59 -11.14
N GLN A 35 16.92 2.09 -10.73
CA GLN A 35 17.23 1.84 -9.33
C GLN A 35 17.40 3.16 -8.59
N LEU A 36 16.75 3.32 -7.45
CA LEU A 36 16.84 4.53 -6.62
C LEU A 36 17.81 4.32 -5.46
N THR A 37 17.79 3.16 -4.80
CA THR A 37 18.69 2.81 -3.70
C THR A 37 19.65 1.69 -4.13
N GLU A 38 20.90 1.72 -3.61
CA GLU A 38 21.98 0.84 -4.07
C GLU A 38 22.82 0.31 -2.89
N HIS A 39 22.29 0.35 -1.66
CA HIS A 39 23.02 -0.12 -0.48
C HIS A 39 22.92 -1.66 -0.37
N PRO A 40 23.99 -2.38 0.12
CA PRO A 40 23.96 -3.83 0.28
C PRO A 40 22.91 -4.37 1.27
N ALA A 41 22.50 -3.57 2.25
CA ALA A 41 21.38 -3.94 3.13
C ALA A 41 20.04 -3.71 2.45
N PRO A 42 19.00 -4.53 2.76
CA PRO A 42 17.71 -4.44 2.11
C PRO A 42 17.01 -3.11 2.39
N ASP A 43 16.38 -2.57 1.34
CA ASP A 43 15.54 -1.39 1.36
C ASP A 43 14.12 -1.77 0.91
N TYR A 44 13.08 -1.39 1.68
CA TYR A 44 11.70 -1.78 1.41
C TYR A 44 10.68 -0.78 1.98
N SER A 45 9.38 -1.05 1.78
CA SER A 45 8.26 -0.21 2.23
C SER A 45 8.35 1.25 1.76
N PRO A 46 8.48 1.53 0.47
CA PRO A 46 8.50 2.89 -0.03
C PRO A 46 7.18 3.61 0.24
N CYS A 47 7.27 4.93 0.47
CA CYS A 47 6.14 5.85 0.60
C CYS A 47 6.55 7.21 0.06
N TRP A 48 5.76 7.77 -0.87
CA TRP A 48 6.04 9.06 -1.49
C TRP A 48 5.74 10.24 -0.57
N TYR A 49 6.65 11.21 -0.57
CA TYR A 49 6.35 12.57 -0.12
C TYR A 49 5.31 13.20 -1.05
N PRO A 50 4.38 14.03 -0.55
CA PRO A 50 3.26 14.53 -1.35
C PRO A 50 3.62 15.31 -2.62
N ASP A 51 4.77 15.98 -2.67
CA ASP A 51 5.25 16.73 -3.85
C ASP A 51 6.05 15.88 -4.87
N GLY A 52 6.28 14.59 -4.56
CA GLY A 52 7.01 13.67 -5.43
C GLY A 52 8.55 13.82 -5.39
N ARG A 53 9.12 14.69 -4.53
CA ARG A 53 10.57 14.91 -4.45
C ARG A 53 11.30 13.86 -3.61
N LEU A 54 10.66 13.36 -2.55
CA LEU A 54 11.27 12.42 -1.61
C LEU A 54 10.47 11.12 -1.55
N ILE A 55 11.18 10.05 -1.19
CA ILE A 55 10.58 8.77 -0.80
C ILE A 55 11.09 8.42 0.61
N ALA A 56 10.15 8.12 1.53
CA ALA A 56 10.47 7.43 2.77
C ALA A 56 10.52 5.92 2.51
N PHE A 57 11.46 5.24 3.12
CA PHE A 57 11.61 3.79 3.01
C PHE A 57 12.21 3.22 4.29
N VAL A 58 12.11 1.92 4.46
CA VAL A 58 12.75 1.19 5.56
C VAL A 58 14.08 0.64 5.05
N SER A 59 15.14 0.80 5.83
CA SER A 59 16.46 0.26 5.55
C SER A 59 17.10 -0.34 6.79
N GLU A 60 17.86 -1.42 6.59
CA GLU A 60 18.62 -2.09 7.65
C GLU A 60 20.11 -1.74 7.64
N ARG A 61 20.53 -0.73 6.87
CA ARG A 61 21.94 -0.36 6.59
C ARG A 61 22.78 0.05 7.82
N GLU A 62 22.16 0.40 8.93
CA GLU A 62 22.86 0.78 10.17
C GLU A 62 22.46 -0.10 11.37
N GLY A 63 22.08 -1.35 11.08
CA GLY A 63 21.65 -2.32 12.09
C GLY A 63 20.23 -2.03 12.59
N GLY A 64 19.33 -2.99 12.39
CA GLY A 64 17.91 -2.84 12.67
C GLY A 64 17.18 -1.96 11.65
N ARG A 65 15.87 -2.04 11.67
CA ARG A 65 14.97 -1.36 10.71
C ARG A 65 14.83 0.12 11.06
N GLN A 66 15.20 0.99 10.13
CA GLN A 66 15.06 2.44 10.30
C GLN A 66 14.37 3.08 9.11
N ILE A 67 13.66 4.17 9.33
CA ILE A 67 13.08 4.97 8.27
C ILE A 67 14.12 5.95 7.75
N TRP A 68 14.31 5.92 6.45
CA TRP A 68 15.19 6.78 5.68
C TRP A 68 14.38 7.59 4.69
N LEU A 69 14.91 8.72 4.28
CA LEU A 69 14.38 9.57 3.21
C LEU A 69 15.43 9.63 2.10
N VAL A 70 15.00 9.43 0.86
CA VAL A 70 15.85 9.59 -0.33
C VAL A 70 15.27 10.62 -1.27
N ASP A 71 16.11 11.52 -1.76
CA ASP A 71 15.75 12.47 -2.81
C ASP A 71 15.75 11.75 -4.16
N VAL A 72 14.64 11.82 -4.88
CA VAL A 72 14.40 11.07 -6.12
C VAL A 72 15.34 11.49 -7.25
N THR A 73 15.79 12.75 -7.24
CA THR A 73 16.65 13.32 -8.29
C THR A 73 18.12 13.09 -7.98
N THR A 74 18.54 13.41 -6.75
CA THR A 74 19.96 13.38 -6.37
C THR A 74 20.40 12.04 -5.80
N LYS A 75 19.46 11.14 -5.50
CA LYS A 75 19.66 9.85 -4.81
C LYS A 75 20.32 10.00 -3.41
N ARG A 76 20.41 11.21 -2.87
CA ARG A 76 20.94 11.40 -1.51
C ARG A 76 19.95 10.90 -0.49
N ALA A 77 20.40 9.98 0.36
CA ALA A 77 19.60 9.42 1.44
C ALA A 77 20.03 9.98 2.80
N ARG A 78 19.05 10.21 3.69
CA ARG A 78 19.28 10.55 5.10
C ARG A 78 18.40 9.73 6.02
N ARG A 79 18.93 9.36 7.16
CA ARG A 79 18.19 8.65 8.20
C ARG A 79 17.22 9.58 8.92
N LEU A 80 16.00 9.12 9.18
CA LEU A 80 14.99 9.86 9.92
C LEU A 80 14.81 9.34 11.36
N THR A 81 14.82 8.02 11.57
CA THR A 81 14.63 7.41 12.90
C THR A 81 15.89 6.74 13.41
N ARG A 82 16.07 6.64 14.75
CA ARG A 82 17.32 6.18 15.35
C ARG A 82 17.14 5.12 16.45
N THR A 83 15.98 5.05 17.08
CA THR A 83 15.73 4.20 18.26
C THR A 83 14.69 3.13 17.93
N GLY A 84 14.92 1.89 18.38
CA GLY A 84 14.06 0.72 18.12
C GLY A 84 14.07 0.30 16.65
N ASN A 85 13.24 -0.66 16.30
CA ASN A 85 12.94 -0.97 14.91
C ASN A 85 11.74 -0.13 14.45
N ASN A 86 11.80 0.39 13.23
CA ASN A 86 10.80 1.28 12.67
C ASN A 86 10.40 0.81 11.28
N TRP A 87 9.10 0.75 10.99
CA TRP A 87 8.60 0.27 9.69
C TRP A 87 7.25 0.90 9.31
N ALA A 88 6.74 0.58 8.12
CA ALA A 88 5.48 1.04 7.57
C ALA A 88 5.31 2.56 7.61
N PRO A 89 6.21 3.35 6.99
CA PRO A 89 6.08 4.79 6.95
C PRO A 89 4.88 5.23 6.11
N SER A 90 4.20 6.29 6.54
CA SER A 90 3.11 6.95 5.83
C SER A 90 3.21 8.45 6.03
N PHE A 91 3.33 9.22 4.94
CA PHE A 91 3.36 10.69 5.02
C PHE A 91 1.97 11.27 5.26
N SER A 92 1.91 12.34 6.06
CA SER A 92 0.74 13.21 6.06
C SER A 92 0.60 13.93 4.71
N PRO A 93 -0.62 14.26 4.26
CA PRO A 93 -0.82 14.87 2.94
C PRO A 93 -0.22 16.27 2.79
N ASP A 94 0.10 16.95 3.91
CA ASP A 94 0.85 18.22 3.94
C ASP A 94 2.38 18.03 3.96
N GLY A 95 2.85 16.77 4.05
CA GLY A 95 4.26 16.40 4.09
C GLY A 95 4.98 16.70 5.41
N ARG A 96 4.33 17.31 6.40
CA ARG A 96 4.98 17.70 7.65
C ARG A 96 5.30 16.57 8.59
N TRP A 97 4.55 15.45 8.50
CA TRP A 97 4.62 14.33 9.41
C TRP A 97 4.79 13.01 8.68
N ILE A 98 5.46 12.07 9.32
CA ILE A 98 5.43 10.65 8.99
C ILE A 98 4.83 9.91 10.18
N ALA A 99 3.77 9.14 9.93
CA ALA A 99 3.30 8.10 10.83
C ALA A 99 4.06 6.81 10.50
N PHE A 100 4.42 6.04 11.52
CA PHE A 100 5.17 4.80 11.37
C PHE A 100 4.93 3.88 12.58
N VAL A 101 5.33 2.65 12.46
CA VAL A 101 5.35 1.69 13.58
C VAL A 101 6.72 1.66 14.20
N SER A 102 6.78 1.58 15.51
CA SER A 102 8.02 1.40 16.26
C SER A 102 7.83 0.49 17.48
N ASP A 103 8.82 -0.38 17.72
CA ASP A 103 8.89 -1.25 18.89
C ASP A 103 9.79 -0.68 20.03
N ARG A 104 10.16 0.61 19.94
CA ARG A 104 11.08 1.29 20.89
C ARG A 104 10.68 1.22 22.36
N THR A 105 9.41 0.95 22.64
CA THR A 105 8.87 0.76 24.00
C THR A 105 8.56 -0.70 24.34
N GLY A 106 9.13 -1.66 23.55
CA GLY A 106 9.02 -3.10 23.75
C GLY A 106 7.88 -3.77 22.97
N GLN A 107 6.91 -3.00 22.48
CA GLN A 107 5.81 -3.49 21.65
C GLN A 107 5.60 -2.55 20.45
N PRO A 108 5.07 -3.08 19.31
CA PRO A 108 4.75 -2.24 18.15
C PRO A 108 3.62 -1.25 18.44
N HIS A 109 3.90 0.03 18.26
CA HIS A 109 2.92 1.12 18.37
C HIS A 109 3.02 2.07 17.19
N VAL A 110 1.95 2.80 16.90
CA VAL A 110 1.97 3.90 15.94
C VAL A 110 2.57 5.14 16.59
N TRP A 111 3.55 5.71 15.89
CA TRP A 111 4.28 6.93 16.24
C TRP A 111 4.19 7.92 15.10
N VAL A 112 4.43 9.20 15.41
CA VAL A 112 4.62 10.26 14.40
C VAL A 112 5.89 11.03 14.66
N VAL A 113 6.54 11.46 13.59
CA VAL A 113 7.73 12.33 13.64
C VAL A 113 7.61 13.44 12.60
N ARG A 114 8.16 14.62 12.89
CA ARG A 114 8.29 15.69 11.91
C ARG A 114 9.40 15.40 10.90
N VAL A 115 9.15 15.69 9.62
CA VAL A 115 10.07 15.38 8.51
C VAL A 115 11.29 16.28 8.49
N GLU A 116 11.12 17.58 8.83
CA GLU A 116 12.13 18.62 8.65
C GLU A 116 12.86 19.03 9.95
N THR A 117 12.56 18.37 11.05
CA THR A 117 13.14 18.70 12.35
C THR A 117 13.74 17.48 13.02
N ASP A 118 14.76 17.65 13.87
CA ASP A 118 15.30 16.60 14.74
C ASP A 118 14.41 16.37 15.99
N ALA A 119 13.10 16.63 15.87
CA ALA A 119 12.17 16.45 16.97
C ALA A 119 11.99 14.95 17.28
N GLU A 120 11.92 14.62 18.56
CA GLU A 120 11.66 13.27 19.01
C GLU A 120 10.27 12.77 18.53
N PRO A 121 10.18 11.52 18.10
CA PRO A 121 8.90 10.93 17.73
C PRO A 121 7.91 10.90 18.89
N ARG A 122 6.64 11.16 18.60
CA ARG A 122 5.54 11.11 19.56
C ARG A 122 4.70 9.86 19.36
N GLN A 123 4.45 9.12 20.42
CA GLN A 123 3.61 7.93 20.42
C GLN A 123 2.11 8.31 20.31
N LEU A 124 1.36 7.62 19.45
CA LEU A 124 -0.07 7.81 19.27
C LEU A 124 -0.92 6.70 19.87
N THR A 125 -0.40 5.46 19.92
CA THR A 125 -1.15 4.28 20.36
C THR A 125 -0.42 3.51 21.46
N ARG A 126 -1.11 2.57 22.15
CA ARG A 126 -0.59 1.90 23.35
C ARG A 126 -0.79 0.38 23.35
N TYR A 127 -1.29 -0.20 22.26
CA TYR A 127 -1.49 -1.63 22.11
C TYR A 127 -0.58 -2.15 20.99
N HIS A 128 -0.78 -3.38 20.56
CA HIS A 128 -0.09 -3.91 19.39
C HIS A 128 -0.76 -3.40 18.11
N GLU A 129 -0.13 -2.42 17.48
CA GLU A 129 -0.63 -1.76 16.27
C GLU A 129 0.37 -1.83 15.11
N ASP A 130 -0.18 -1.73 13.89
CA ASP A 130 0.59 -1.81 12.66
C ASP A 130 -0.02 -0.98 11.53
N SER A 131 0.77 -0.75 10.46
CA SER A 131 0.37 -0.23 9.15
C SER A 131 -0.46 1.05 9.22
N PRO A 132 0.05 2.16 9.80
CA PRO A 132 -0.65 3.43 9.80
C PRO A 132 -0.78 4.00 8.38
N ALA A 133 -1.92 4.62 8.07
CA ALA A 133 -2.19 5.30 6.81
C ALA A 133 -2.95 6.60 7.05
N TRP A 134 -2.40 7.73 6.60
CA TRP A 134 -3.06 9.04 6.68
C TRP A 134 -4.23 9.15 5.72
N SER A 135 -5.31 9.78 6.17
CA SER A 135 -6.42 10.18 5.29
C SER A 135 -5.97 11.28 4.32
N PRO A 136 -6.60 11.40 3.13
CA PRO A 136 -6.21 12.39 2.10
C PRO A 136 -6.30 13.85 2.55
N ASP A 137 -7.17 14.14 3.53
CA ASP A 137 -7.36 15.46 4.15
C ASP A 137 -6.45 15.70 5.37
N GLY A 138 -5.73 14.67 5.83
CA GLY A 138 -4.84 14.73 6.98
C GLY A 138 -5.54 14.76 8.35
N SER A 139 -6.85 14.59 8.41
CA SER A 139 -7.60 14.66 9.66
C SER A 139 -7.53 13.36 10.47
N MET A 140 -7.34 12.22 9.81
CA MET A 140 -7.35 10.89 10.42
C MET A 140 -6.17 10.01 10.02
N ILE A 141 -5.94 8.98 10.84
CA ILE A 141 -5.01 7.88 10.56
C ILE A 141 -5.79 6.57 10.69
N ALA A 142 -5.81 5.75 9.63
CA ALA A 142 -6.25 4.36 9.69
C ALA A 142 -5.08 3.48 10.14
N PHE A 143 -5.33 2.43 10.88
CA PHE A 143 -4.30 1.51 11.36
C PHE A 143 -4.90 0.14 11.71
N ILE A 144 -4.05 -0.86 11.84
CA ILE A 144 -4.43 -2.19 12.31
C ILE A 144 -4.11 -2.30 13.80
N SER A 145 -5.04 -2.81 14.60
CA SER A 145 -4.82 -3.07 16.01
C SER A 145 -5.26 -4.47 16.42
N ARG A 146 -4.44 -5.12 17.26
CA ARG A 146 -4.73 -6.43 17.85
C ARG A 146 -5.27 -6.32 19.29
N ARG A 147 -5.67 -5.12 19.74
CA ARG A 147 -6.20 -4.89 21.12
C ARG A 147 -7.47 -5.68 21.44
N THR A 148 -8.17 -6.22 20.44
CA THR A 148 -9.34 -7.08 20.60
C THR A 148 -9.03 -8.57 20.39
N GLY A 149 -7.74 -8.96 20.40
CA GLY A 149 -7.24 -10.32 20.20
C GLY A 149 -6.91 -10.66 18.76
N GLU A 150 -7.62 -10.09 17.78
CA GLU A 150 -7.45 -10.31 16.34
C GLU A 150 -7.18 -8.99 15.63
N PRO A 151 -6.47 -9.03 14.46
CA PRO A 151 -6.21 -7.83 13.69
C PRO A 151 -7.52 -7.23 13.20
N SER A 152 -7.73 -5.96 13.51
CA SER A 152 -8.95 -5.20 13.22
C SER A 152 -8.57 -3.86 12.63
N LEU A 153 -9.41 -3.32 11.73
CA LEU A 153 -9.24 -1.98 11.16
C LEU A 153 -9.77 -0.93 12.12
N TRP A 154 -8.94 0.03 12.43
CA TRP A 154 -9.25 1.17 13.32
C TRP A 154 -8.93 2.49 12.63
N VAL A 155 -9.54 3.55 13.12
CA VAL A 155 -9.17 4.94 12.79
C VAL A 155 -9.04 5.76 14.06
N MET A 156 -8.23 6.81 13.97
CA MET A 156 -8.05 7.83 15.01
C MET A 156 -7.90 9.21 14.37
N ASN A 157 -8.07 10.26 15.15
CA ASN A 157 -7.68 11.59 14.73
C ASN A 157 -6.15 11.68 14.53
N ALA A 158 -5.67 12.65 13.77
CA ALA A 158 -4.25 12.88 13.51
C ALA A 158 -3.39 13.07 14.78
N ASP A 159 -3.99 13.52 15.88
CA ASP A 159 -3.34 13.68 17.17
C ASP A 159 -3.29 12.42 18.03
N GLY A 160 -3.89 11.30 17.56
CA GLY A 160 -3.99 10.01 18.25
C GLY A 160 -5.26 9.87 19.11
N SER A 161 -6.12 10.90 19.21
CA SER A 161 -7.38 10.86 19.94
C SER A 161 -8.49 10.12 19.16
N MET A 162 -9.65 9.91 19.80
CA MET A 162 -10.87 9.36 19.20
C MET A 162 -10.69 8.03 18.46
N GLN A 163 -9.88 7.14 19.01
CA GLN A 163 -9.63 5.82 18.41
C GLN A 163 -10.92 4.99 18.40
N ARG A 164 -11.32 4.53 17.22
CA ARG A 164 -12.51 3.70 17.04
C ARG A 164 -12.31 2.58 16.06
N MET A 165 -12.88 1.42 16.33
CA MET A 165 -12.87 0.26 15.45
C MET A 165 -13.85 0.46 14.29
N LEU A 166 -13.45 0.12 13.07
CA LEU A 166 -14.30 0.12 11.89
C LEU A 166 -14.71 -1.28 11.48
N VAL A 167 -13.74 -2.20 11.40
CA VAL A 167 -13.95 -3.57 10.89
C VAL A 167 -13.23 -4.56 11.79
N ARG A 168 -13.96 -5.58 12.23
CA ARG A 168 -13.43 -6.80 12.85
C ARG A 168 -14.22 -7.99 12.31
N ILE A 169 -13.53 -9.02 11.86
CA ILE A 169 -14.15 -10.25 11.37
C ILE A 169 -13.45 -11.41 12.07
N PRO A 170 -14.16 -12.16 12.95
CA PRO A 170 -13.59 -13.25 13.71
C PRO A 170 -12.90 -14.30 12.83
N GLY A 171 -11.68 -14.70 13.21
CA GLY A 171 -10.89 -15.69 12.50
C GLY A 171 -10.33 -15.22 11.15
N LYS A 172 -10.37 -13.91 10.85
CA LYS A 172 -9.85 -13.33 9.61
C LYS A 172 -8.74 -12.33 9.86
N GLU A 173 -7.81 -12.28 8.93
CA GLU A 173 -6.72 -11.32 8.93
C GLU A 173 -7.13 -10.05 8.18
N ILE A 174 -6.75 -8.90 8.70
CA ILE A 174 -6.87 -7.58 8.07
C ILE A 174 -5.51 -6.90 8.15
N ARG A 175 -5.00 -6.39 7.01
CA ARG A 175 -3.66 -5.81 6.92
C ARG A 175 -3.62 -4.65 5.93
N HIS A 176 -2.59 -3.80 6.05
CA HIS A 176 -2.17 -2.78 5.08
C HIS A 176 -3.31 -1.87 4.60
N PRO A 177 -3.99 -1.14 5.50
CA PRO A 177 -5.01 -0.20 5.09
C PRO A 177 -4.41 0.95 4.28
N VAL A 178 -5.15 1.40 3.27
CA VAL A 178 -4.85 2.61 2.49
C VAL A 178 -6.15 3.36 2.22
N TRP A 179 -6.12 4.67 2.32
CA TRP A 179 -7.28 5.49 2.00
C TRP A 179 -7.46 5.64 0.50
N ALA A 180 -8.69 5.55 0.03
CA ALA A 180 -9.05 6.02 -1.30
C ALA A 180 -8.99 7.56 -1.34
N PRO A 181 -8.75 8.17 -2.52
CA PRO A 181 -8.52 9.62 -2.63
C PRO A 181 -9.74 10.48 -2.27
N ASP A 182 -10.93 9.90 -2.24
CA ASP A 182 -12.18 10.58 -1.82
C ASP A 182 -12.30 10.75 -0.29
N GLY A 183 -11.44 10.09 0.49
CA GLY A 183 -11.49 10.11 1.95
C GLY A 183 -12.70 9.40 2.57
N LYS A 184 -13.51 8.70 1.76
CA LYS A 184 -14.72 7.99 2.19
C LYS A 184 -14.58 6.49 2.24
N ARG A 185 -13.48 5.96 1.70
CA ARG A 185 -13.22 4.53 1.57
C ARG A 185 -11.83 4.19 2.07
N ILE A 186 -11.73 3.03 2.76
CA ILE A 186 -10.46 2.46 3.19
C ILE A 186 -10.33 1.10 2.53
N ILE A 187 -9.25 0.90 1.77
CA ILE A 187 -8.93 -0.35 1.09
C ILE A 187 -7.90 -1.09 1.94
N PHE A 188 -8.06 -2.39 2.07
CA PHE A 188 -7.19 -3.23 2.88
C PHE A 188 -7.10 -4.65 2.32
N TRP A 189 -6.06 -5.34 2.68
CA TRP A 189 -5.89 -6.75 2.42
C TRP A 189 -6.64 -7.59 3.45
N SER A 190 -7.37 -8.62 3.03
CA SER A 190 -8.01 -9.59 3.93
C SER A 190 -8.33 -10.92 3.26
N ASN A 191 -8.39 -11.99 4.08
CA ASN A 191 -8.84 -13.31 3.69
C ASN A 191 -10.33 -13.56 4.06
N ILE A 192 -11.17 -12.54 4.05
CA ILE A 192 -12.60 -12.62 4.43
C ILE A 192 -13.33 -13.70 3.64
N ALA A 193 -13.12 -13.76 2.31
CA ALA A 193 -13.73 -14.74 1.42
C ALA A 193 -13.02 -16.11 1.38
N GLY A 194 -12.05 -16.35 2.27
CA GLY A 194 -11.22 -17.55 2.31
C GLY A 194 -9.82 -17.28 1.79
N GLU A 195 -9.70 -16.81 0.57
CA GLU A 195 -8.43 -16.47 -0.06
C GLU A 195 -8.09 -14.96 0.08
N PRO A 196 -6.78 -14.62 0.08
CA PRO A 196 -6.34 -13.23 0.11
C PRO A 196 -6.90 -12.39 -1.04
N SER A 197 -7.50 -11.26 -0.71
CA SER A 197 -8.10 -10.31 -1.65
C SER A 197 -8.00 -8.89 -1.13
N LEU A 198 -8.19 -7.91 -2.01
CA LEU A 198 -8.37 -6.51 -1.60
C LEU A 198 -9.85 -6.24 -1.37
N TRP A 199 -10.11 -5.58 -0.25
CA TRP A 199 -11.43 -5.20 0.22
C TRP A 199 -11.51 -3.70 0.42
N GLU A 200 -12.69 -3.14 0.22
CA GLU A 200 -13.01 -1.75 0.46
C GLU A 200 -14.04 -1.66 1.60
N TYR A 201 -13.75 -0.84 2.61
CA TYR A 201 -14.73 -0.42 3.61
C TYR A 201 -15.21 0.99 3.29
N ARG A 202 -16.52 1.15 3.09
CA ARG A 202 -17.19 2.41 2.83
C ARG A 202 -17.68 3.00 4.14
N LEU A 203 -17.14 4.17 4.53
CA LEU A 203 -17.41 4.76 5.84
C LEU A 203 -18.87 5.21 5.98
N ASP A 204 -19.44 5.81 4.94
CA ASP A 204 -20.82 6.33 4.95
C ASP A 204 -21.85 5.20 5.01
N GLU A 205 -21.64 4.14 4.27
CA GLU A 205 -22.53 2.98 4.16
C GLU A 205 -22.27 1.93 5.24
N ARG A 206 -21.10 1.95 5.87
CA ARG A 206 -20.60 0.89 6.77
C ARG A 206 -20.64 -0.49 6.13
N SER A 207 -20.32 -0.55 4.86
CA SER A 207 -20.37 -1.74 4.01
C SER A 207 -18.97 -2.20 3.59
N LEU A 208 -18.85 -3.49 3.26
CA LEU A 208 -17.64 -4.12 2.73
C LEU A 208 -17.87 -4.54 1.29
N VAL A 209 -16.94 -4.22 0.42
CA VAL A 209 -16.95 -4.60 -0.99
C VAL A 209 -15.62 -5.27 -1.33
N GLN A 210 -15.66 -6.42 -1.98
CA GLN A 210 -14.46 -7.07 -2.52
C GLN A 210 -14.06 -6.39 -3.84
N LEU A 211 -12.80 -5.95 -3.93
CA LEU A 211 -12.28 -5.24 -5.11
C LEU A 211 -11.61 -6.17 -6.13
N THR A 212 -11.05 -7.30 -5.67
CA THR A 212 -10.37 -8.25 -6.56
C THR A 212 -11.06 -9.61 -6.48
N GLU A 213 -11.52 -10.10 -7.63
CA GLU A 213 -12.18 -11.42 -7.75
C GLU A 213 -11.18 -12.56 -7.94
N VAL A 214 -9.98 -12.25 -8.46
CA VAL A 214 -8.91 -13.23 -8.62
C VAL A 214 -8.32 -13.48 -7.24
N SER A 215 -8.50 -14.69 -6.75
CA SER A 215 -7.97 -15.15 -5.47
C SER A 215 -6.49 -15.48 -5.57
N GLY A 216 -5.80 -15.32 -4.45
CA GLY A 216 -4.44 -15.80 -4.21
C GLY A 216 -3.35 -14.71 -4.27
N ASN A 217 -2.43 -14.83 -3.31
CA ASN A 217 -1.16 -14.10 -3.22
C ASN A 217 -1.21 -12.61 -3.64
N ILE A 218 -2.07 -11.86 -2.99
CA ILE A 218 -2.10 -10.38 -3.07
C ILE A 218 -1.47 -9.83 -1.79
N GLU A 219 -0.75 -8.72 -1.91
CA GLU A 219 -0.20 -7.99 -0.78
C GLU A 219 -0.53 -6.50 -0.87
N LYS A 220 0.22 -5.73 -0.13
CA LYS A 220 0.18 -4.28 0.04
C LYS A 220 -0.28 -3.51 -1.21
N ALA A 221 -1.18 -2.57 -0.99
CA ALA A 221 -1.69 -1.67 -2.01
C ALA A 221 -1.31 -0.22 -1.71
N SER A 222 -1.38 0.63 -2.75
CA SER A 222 -1.17 2.07 -2.70
C SER A 222 -2.15 2.77 -3.63
N CYS A 223 -2.72 3.90 -3.19
CA CYS A 223 -3.64 4.72 -3.99
C CYS A 223 -2.98 6.02 -4.44
N SER A 224 -3.28 6.44 -5.68
CA SER A 224 -3.00 7.79 -6.18
C SER A 224 -4.23 8.70 -6.07
N ALA A 225 -4.03 10.01 -6.10
CA ALA A 225 -5.13 10.98 -6.14
C ALA A 225 -5.92 10.92 -7.46
N SER A 226 -5.34 10.35 -8.52
CA SER A 226 -6.02 10.10 -9.80
C SER A 226 -7.00 8.93 -9.77
N GLY A 227 -7.16 8.24 -8.63
CA GLY A 227 -8.12 7.15 -8.46
C GLY A 227 -7.63 5.79 -8.96
N TRP A 228 -6.33 5.57 -8.96
CA TRP A 228 -5.74 4.28 -9.24
C TRP A 228 -5.18 3.63 -7.98
N LEU A 229 -5.37 2.33 -7.91
CA LEU A 229 -4.79 1.45 -6.91
C LEU A 229 -3.67 0.64 -7.58
N ALA A 230 -2.46 0.66 -7.04
CA ALA A 230 -1.41 -0.30 -7.37
C ALA A 230 -1.28 -1.32 -6.25
N PHE A 231 -1.05 -2.58 -6.57
CA PHE A 231 -0.89 -3.66 -5.60
C PHE A 231 0.05 -4.75 -6.12
N SER A 232 0.62 -5.53 -5.23
CA SER A 232 1.44 -6.69 -5.58
C SER A 232 0.57 -7.92 -5.67
N ALA A 233 0.73 -8.73 -6.74
CA ALA A 233 0.09 -10.03 -6.85
C ALA A 233 0.96 -11.03 -7.61
N ALA A 234 0.87 -12.32 -7.22
CA ALA A 234 1.61 -13.41 -7.86
C ALA A 234 0.72 -14.21 -8.84
N TRP A 235 -0.19 -13.53 -9.55
CA TRP A 235 -1.18 -14.16 -10.44
C TRP A 235 -0.56 -14.83 -11.68
N THR A 236 0.63 -14.40 -12.08
CA THR A 236 1.39 -14.95 -13.23
C THR A 236 2.48 -15.93 -12.80
N GLY A 237 2.48 -16.38 -11.53
CA GLY A 237 3.48 -17.28 -10.96
C GLY A 237 4.65 -16.55 -10.31
N GLN A 238 4.79 -15.23 -10.51
CA GLN A 238 5.76 -14.37 -9.84
C GLN A 238 5.08 -13.13 -9.27
N TRP A 239 5.71 -12.52 -8.27
CA TRP A 239 5.25 -11.28 -7.71
C TRP A 239 5.47 -10.12 -8.68
N GLU A 240 4.37 -9.53 -9.13
CA GLU A 240 4.35 -8.40 -10.04
C GLU A 240 3.44 -7.30 -9.51
N ILE A 241 3.62 -6.08 -10.02
CA ILE A 241 2.74 -4.96 -9.70
C ILE A 241 1.61 -4.90 -10.71
N TRP A 242 0.41 -4.77 -10.17
CA TRP A 242 -0.84 -4.61 -10.91
C TRP A 242 -1.47 -3.27 -10.56
N ALA A 243 -2.23 -2.70 -11.47
CA ALA A 243 -3.01 -1.50 -11.26
C ALA A 243 -4.49 -1.74 -11.50
N LEU A 244 -5.33 -1.14 -10.65
CA LEU A 244 -6.78 -1.22 -10.73
C LEU A 244 -7.35 0.21 -10.62
N PRO A 245 -8.14 0.69 -11.61
CA PRO A 245 -8.89 1.93 -11.44
C PRO A 245 -10.01 1.71 -10.42
N LEU A 246 -10.17 2.64 -9.46
CA LEU A 246 -11.17 2.53 -8.39
C LEU A 246 -12.61 2.78 -8.86
N VAL A 247 -12.78 3.12 -10.12
CA VAL A 247 -14.09 3.27 -10.79
C VAL A 247 -14.04 2.44 -12.07
N ASP A 248 -14.93 1.46 -12.16
CA ASP A 248 -15.21 0.64 -13.33
C ASP A 248 -13.97 0.17 -14.13
N GLY A 249 -13.17 -0.70 -13.54
CA GLY A 249 -12.00 -1.20 -14.23
C GLY A 249 -11.59 -2.61 -13.86
N LYS A 250 -10.76 -3.19 -14.72
CA LYS A 250 -10.11 -4.49 -14.49
C LYS A 250 -8.65 -4.27 -14.12
N PRO A 251 -8.06 -5.16 -13.30
CA PRO A 251 -6.65 -5.13 -13.03
C PRO A 251 -5.81 -5.24 -14.32
N THR A 252 -4.77 -4.41 -14.42
CA THR A 252 -3.79 -4.43 -15.51
C THR A 252 -2.41 -4.61 -14.92
N GLN A 253 -1.63 -5.52 -15.49
CA GLN A 253 -0.24 -5.75 -15.07
C GLN A 253 0.65 -4.57 -15.48
N LEU A 254 1.44 -4.03 -14.54
CA LEU A 254 2.37 -2.92 -14.77
C LEU A 254 3.82 -3.39 -14.93
N THR A 255 4.19 -4.50 -14.28
CA THR A 255 5.56 -5.04 -14.35
C THR A 255 5.53 -6.47 -14.86
N GLU A 256 6.55 -6.83 -15.64
CA GLU A 256 6.83 -8.19 -16.08
C GLU A 256 8.36 -8.40 -15.95
N LEU A 257 8.77 -8.79 -14.75
CA LEU A 257 10.17 -8.89 -14.40
C LEU A 257 10.60 -10.35 -14.28
N ARG A 258 11.90 -10.60 -14.47
CA ARG A 258 12.50 -11.93 -14.19
C ARG A 258 12.71 -12.16 -12.69
N ARG A 259 12.45 -11.15 -11.87
CA ARG A 259 12.56 -11.09 -10.43
C ARG A 259 11.29 -10.52 -9.85
N GLN A 260 11.12 -10.59 -8.53
CA GLN A 260 9.92 -10.09 -7.88
C GLN A 260 9.81 -8.56 -7.97
N ALA A 261 8.57 -8.07 -8.13
CA ALA A 261 8.18 -6.70 -7.92
C ALA A 261 7.10 -6.64 -6.83
N ARG A 262 7.36 -5.94 -5.73
CA ARG A 262 6.49 -5.93 -4.55
C ARG A 262 6.38 -4.53 -3.95
N GLU A 263 5.46 -4.38 -3.00
CA GLU A 263 5.29 -3.18 -2.18
C GLU A 263 5.22 -1.88 -2.99
N PRO A 264 4.24 -1.75 -3.90
CA PRO A 264 4.10 -0.57 -4.72
C PRO A 264 3.74 0.67 -3.89
N ALA A 265 4.26 1.81 -4.32
CA ALA A 265 3.87 3.13 -3.85
C ALA A 265 3.68 4.05 -5.06
N LEU A 266 2.44 4.46 -5.32
CA LEU A 266 2.13 5.44 -6.35
C LEU A 266 2.44 6.86 -5.85
N SER A 267 3.03 7.68 -6.72
CA SER A 267 3.08 9.13 -6.47
C SER A 267 1.66 9.69 -6.41
N ARG A 268 1.49 10.83 -5.72
CA ARG A 268 0.15 11.43 -5.52
C ARG A 268 -0.58 11.69 -6.85
N ASP A 269 0.13 12.16 -7.86
CA ASP A 269 -0.40 12.44 -9.19
C ASP A 269 -0.59 11.17 -10.05
N GLY A 270 -0.08 10.02 -9.61
CA GLY A 270 -0.14 8.75 -10.32
C GLY A 270 0.91 8.58 -11.42
N ARG A 271 1.82 9.54 -11.63
CA ARG A 271 2.82 9.49 -12.72
C ARG A 271 3.96 8.51 -12.47
N TYR A 272 4.31 8.32 -11.22
CA TYR A 272 5.44 7.48 -10.84
C TYR A 272 5.01 6.37 -9.91
N LEU A 273 5.63 5.23 -10.08
CA LEU A 273 5.54 4.07 -9.22
C LEU A 273 6.91 3.80 -8.60
N ALA A 274 7.00 3.83 -7.27
CA ALA A 274 8.10 3.22 -6.55
C ALA A 274 7.70 1.80 -6.14
N PHE A 275 8.63 0.86 -6.17
CA PHE A 275 8.40 -0.52 -5.78
C PHE A 275 9.69 -1.18 -5.31
N VAL A 276 9.58 -2.30 -4.65
CA VAL A 276 10.70 -3.11 -4.18
C VAL A 276 10.99 -4.21 -5.19
N SER A 277 12.26 -4.39 -5.56
CA SER A 277 12.68 -5.51 -6.39
C SER A 277 14.11 -5.95 -6.07
N ASP A 278 14.40 -7.23 -6.30
CA ASP A 278 15.72 -7.84 -6.14
C ASP A 278 16.46 -8.00 -7.50
N ILE A 279 16.13 -7.19 -8.49
CA ILE A 279 16.79 -7.20 -9.82
C ILE A 279 18.29 -6.98 -9.70
N SER A 280 18.73 -6.09 -8.81
CA SER A 280 20.13 -5.79 -8.52
C SER A 280 20.88 -6.89 -7.74
N GLY A 281 20.17 -7.95 -7.29
CA GLY A 281 20.69 -8.98 -6.41
C GLY A 281 20.43 -8.73 -4.93
N ASN A 282 19.85 -7.58 -4.58
CA ASN A 282 19.41 -7.17 -3.25
C ASN A 282 18.02 -6.52 -3.36
N LEU A 283 17.28 -6.45 -2.24
CA LEU A 283 16.03 -5.71 -2.18
C LEU A 283 16.33 -4.21 -2.18
N ASP A 284 15.97 -3.54 -3.24
CA ASP A 284 16.14 -2.10 -3.44
C ASP A 284 14.85 -1.43 -3.87
N ILE A 285 14.80 -0.10 -3.70
CA ILE A 285 13.70 0.71 -4.22
C ILE A 285 13.99 1.04 -5.69
N TRP A 286 13.03 0.70 -6.53
CA TRP A 286 13.03 0.98 -7.97
C TRP A 286 11.94 1.98 -8.31
N LEU A 287 12.16 2.75 -9.37
CA LEU A 287 11.22 3.73 -9.90
C LEU A 287 10.91 3.45 -11.36
N MET A 288 9.64 3.64 -11.74
CA MET A 288 9.19 3.67 -13.12
C MET A 288 8.15 4.76 -13.35
N GLU A 289 8.03 5.24 -14.58
CA GLU A 289 6.86 6.00 -14.99
C GLU A 289 5.68 5.06 -15.20
N THR A 290 4.49 5.50 -14.80
CA THR A 290 3.26 4.74 -15.03
C THR A 290 2.68 5.06 -16.41
N PRO A 291 1.81 4.17 -16.97
CA PRO A 291 1.08 4.47 -18.20
C PRO A 291 0.33 5.80 -18.11
N SER A 292 0.34 6.59 -19.17
CA SER A 292 -0.33 7.90 -19.22
C SER A 292 -1.83 7.84 -18.89
N ALA A 293 -2.48 6.71 -19.15
CA ALA A 293 -3.87 6.48 -18.77
C ALA A 293 -4.11 6.58 -17.24
N MET A 294 -3.08 6.35 -16.40
CA MET A 294 -3.20 6.38 -14.94
C MET A 294 -3.25 7.81 -14.37
N TRP A 295 -2.76 8.82 -15.08
CA TRP A 295 -2.72 10.20 -14.60
C TRP A 295 -3.42 11.21 -15.48
N LEU A 296 -3.70 10.91 -16.75
CA LEU A 296 -4.43 11.82 -17.65
C LEU A 296 -5.93 11.96 -17.31
N ARG A 297 -6.52 11.05 -16.53
CA ARG A 297 -7.95 11.13 -16.14
C ARG A 297 -8.24 12.21 -15.10
N ALA A 298 -7.24 12.73 -14.40
CA ALA A 298 -7.43 13.76 -13.36
C ALA A 298 -7.82 15.16 -13.91
N GLY A 299 -7.88 15.34 -15.21
CA GLY A 299 -8.09 16.65 -15.87
C GLY A 299 -9.41 16.87 -16.58
N ARG A 300 -10.38 15.96 -16.52
CA ARG A 300 -11.72 16.19 -17.10
C ARG A 300 -12.78 16.32 -16.02
N LYS A 301 -13.02 17.53 -15.61
CA LYS A 301 -14.29 18.00 -15.04
C LYS A 301 -15.14 18.54 -16.17
#